data_a4817ee600e0dff458f83372e5ba4248
#
_entry.id   a4817ee600e0dff458f83372e5ba4248
#
_cell.length_a   1.000
_cell.length_b   1.000
_cell.length_c   1.000
_cell.angle_alpha   90.00
_cell.angle_beta   90.00
_cell.angle_gamma   90.00
#
_symmetry.space_group_name_H-M   'P 1'
#
loop_
_entity.id
_entity.type
_entity.pdbx_description
1 polymer ?
#
loop_
_entity_poly.entity_id
_entity_poly.type
_entity_poly.pdbx_seq_one_letter_code
_entity_poly.pdbx_strand_id
1 'polypeptide(L)'
;TLDEYRKYIEKDPALERRFQKVIVDEPSVEDTIAILRGLQEKYEVHHGVEITDPAIVAAAELSARYITDRFLPDKAIDLIDEAAARIKMEIDSKPEELDKLDRRLIQLKIEREAVKKEKDEASQKRLAALEDEIQKLSREYSDLEEIWKKEKNAAIGSKEIRDEIDRLKTKMDELRRQGKYEELAEIQYGELPELERRLIKEEDREEKVHEEKPKLLRTQVGAEEIAEVVSRATGIPVSKMMEGERQKLLDMSKYIGKRVVGQKEAVNKVVDAILRSRAGLSDPNRPYGSFLFLGPTGVGKTELTKALAEFLFDTEDAMIRIDMSEFMEKHSVARLIGAPPGYVGYEEGGYLTEAVRRKPYSVILLDEVEKAHPDVFNILL
;
A
#
# COMPACT_ATOMS: atom_id res chain seq x y z
N THR A 1 11.27 23.21 -4.31
CA THR A 1 10.53 23.02 -3.04
C THR A 1 10.65 24.25 -2.16
N LEU A 2 9.79 24.40 -1.12
CA LEU A 2 9.86 25.50 -0.16
C LEU A 2 11.20 25.54 0.59
N ASP A 3 11.77 24.38 0.90
CA ASP A 3 13.04 24.27 1.59
C ASP A 3 14.22 24.68 0.71
N GLU A 4 14.20 24.32 -0.57
CA GLU A 4 15.20 24.77 -1.55
C GLU A 4 15.07 26.29 -1.81
N TYR A 5 13.84 26.80 -1.88
CA TYR A 5 13.60 28.23 -1.97
C TYR A 5 14.22 28.97 -0.79
N ARG A 6 13.96 28.54 0.45
CA ARG A 6 14.56 29.12 1.67
C ARG A 6 16.09 29.01 1.67
N LYS A 7 16.63 27.89 1.19
CA LYS A 7 18.06 27.62 1.18
C LYS A 7 18.83 28.46 0.15
N TYR A 8 18.24 28.66 -1.05
CA TYR A 8 18.95 29.19 -2.20
C TYR A 8 18.44 30.58 -2.68
N ILE A 9 17.17 30.88 -2.57
CA ILE A 9 16.54 32.05 -3.15
C ILE A 9 16.28 33.13 -2.10
N GLU A 10 15.67 32.76 -0.97
CA GLU A 10 15.31 33.72 0.10
C GLU A 10 16.51 34.46 0.71
N LYS A 11 17.69 33.85 0.59
CA LYS A 11 18.96 34.48 1.07
C LYS A 11 19.50 35.56 0.16
N ASP A 12 19.00 35.69 -1.08
CA ASP A 12 19.38 36.75 -2.03
C ASP A 12 18.25 37.78 -2.16
N PRO A 13 18.37 38.94 -1.45
CA PRO A 13 17.34 39.97 -1.49
C PRO A 13 17.16 40.63 -2.87
N ALA A 14 18.17 40.52 -3.75
CA ALA A 14 18.09 41.05 -5.09
C ALA A 14 17.28 40.16 -6.01
N LEU A 15 17.37 38.84 -5.81
CA LEU A 15 16.60 37.86 -6.55
C LEU A 15 15.15 37.81 -6.04
N GLU A 16 14.96 37.83 -4.72
CA GLU A 16 13.62 37.78 -4.10
C GLU A 16 12.69 38.90 -4.55
N ARG A 17 13.23 40.15 -4.66
CA ARG A 17 12.45 41.30 -5.10
C ARG A 17 12.00 41.29 -6.56
N ARG A 18 12.54 40.38 -7.39
CA ARG A 18 12.19 40.28 -8.81
C ARG A 18 11.04 39.34 -9.10
N PHE A 19 10.63 38.53 -8.12
CA PHE A 19 9.59 37.57 -8.26
C PHE A 19 8.45 37.80 -7.26
N GLN A 20 7.23 37.65 -7.74
CA GLN A 20 6.06 37.56 -6.86
C GLN A 20 5.93 36.13 -6.39
N LYS A 21 5.87 35.89 -5.08
CA LYS A 21 5.65 34.57 -4.51
C LYS A 21 4.21 34.12 -4.74
N VAL A 22 4.03 32.97 -5.32
CA VAL A 22 2.74 32.28 -5.43
C VAL A 22 2.91 30.92 -4.78
N ILE A 23 2.21 30.70 -3.69
CA ILE A 23 2.22 29.42 -2.99
C ILE A 23 1.20 28.50 -3.69
N VAL A 24 1.63 27.29 -3.99
CA VAL A 24 0.79 26.23 -4.53
C VAL A 24 0.77 25.12 -3.48
N ASP A 25 -0.36 25.01 -2.82
CA ASP A 25 -0.56 24.03 -1.75
C ASP A 25 -0.85 22.63 -2.29
N GLU A 26 -0.65 21.63 -1.46
CA GLU A 26 -1.03 20.24 -1.73
C GLU A 26 -2.56 20.13 -1.92
N PRO A 27 -3.05 19.42 -2.97
CA PRO A 27 -4.48 19.25 -3.17
C PRO A 27 -5.11 18.41 -2.06
N SER A 28 -6.42 18.60 -1.84
CA SER A 28 -7.18 17.77 -0.92
C SER A 28 -7.31 16.33 -1.42
N VAL A 29 -7.74 15.41 -0.56
CA VAL A 29 -8.05 14.03 -0.96
C VAL A 29 -9.13 14.01 -2.04
N GLU A 30 -10.16 14.84 -1.91
CA GLU A 30 -11.27 14.95 -2.87
C GLU A 30 -10.79 15.46 -4.23
N ASP A 31 -9.94 16.50 -4.24
CA ASP A 31 -9.33 17.01 -5.48
C ASP A 31 -8.42 15.95 -6.11
N THR A 32 -7.69 15.20 -5.29
CA THR A 32 -6.82 14.11 -5.76
C THR A 32 -7.63 13.00 -6.42
N ILE A 33 -8.78 12.60 -5.86
CA ILE A 33 -9.67 11.63 -6.49
C ILE A 33 -10.13 12.14 -7.87
N ALA A 34 -10.49 13.42 -7.99
CA ALA A 34 -10.88 14.00 -9.28
C ALA A 34 -9.71 13.99 -10.29
N ILE A 35 -8.50 14.30 -9.86
CA ILE A 35 -7.28 14.22 -10.70
C ILE A 35 -7.05 12.79 -11.16
N LEU A 36 -7.10 11.81 -10.25
CA LEU A 36 -6.87 10.40 -10.56
C LEU A 36 -7.91 9.84 -11.55
N ARG A 37 -9.19 10.21 -11.40
CA ARG A 37 -10.23 9.86 -12.39
C ARG A 37 -9.93 10.43 -13.77
N GLY A 38 -9.37 11.64 -13.84
CA GLY A 38 -8.93 12.24 -15.11
C GLY A 38 -7.70 11.54 -15.75
N LEU A 39 -6.91 10.82 -14.95
CA LEU A 39 -5.74 10.09 -15.40
C LEU A 39 -6.01 8.60 -15.63
N GLN A 40 -7.11 8.07 -15.10
CA GLN A 40 -7.46 6.64 -15.09
C GLN A 40 -7.28 5.99 -16.47
N GLU A 41 -7.94 6.50 -17.49
CA GLU A 41 -7.90 5.95 -18.86
C GLU A 41 -6.46 5.84 -19.39
N LYS A 42 -5.61 6.82 -19.10
CA LYS A 42 -4.20 6.80 -19.56
C LYS A 42 -3.39 5.69 -18.89
N TYR A 43 -3.61 5.47 -17.59
CA TYR A 43 -2.93 4.39 -16.85
C TYR A 43 -3.46 3.01 -17.25
N GLU A 44 -4.77 2.89 -17.47
CA GLU A 44 -5.39 1.65 -17.98
C GLU A 44 -4.81 1.23 -19.33
N VAL A 45 -4.69 2.17 -20.26
CA VAL A 45 -4.08 1.93 -21.58
C VAL A 45 -2.59 1.59 -21.42
N HIS A 46 -1.84 2.37 -20.64
CA HIS A 46 -0.40 2.16 -20.47
C HIS A 46 -0.04 0.78 -19.89
N HIS A 47 -0.77 0.35 -18.86
CA HIS A 47 -0.53 -0.94 -18.23
C HIS A 47 -1.32 -2.09 -18.87
N GLY A 48 -2.41 -1.80 -19.55
CA GLY A 48 -3.33 -2.79 -20.12
C GLY A 48 -4.12 -3.54 -19.05
N VAL A 49 -4.49 -2.86 -17.97
CA VAL A 49 -5.28 -3.38 -16.84
C VAL A 49 -6.40 -2.39 -16.55
N GLU A 50 -7.51 -2.87 -16.02
CA GLU A 50 -8.63 -2.02 -15.58
C GLU A 50 -8.37 -1.49 -14.18
N ILE A 51 -8.67 -0.21 -13.94
CA ILE A 51 -8.55 0.46 -12.64
C ILE A 51 -9.94 0.83 -12.16
N THR A 52 -10.40 0.22 -11.08
CA THR A 52 -11.74 0.47 -10.56
C THR A 52 -11.84 1.80 -9.80
N ASP A 53 -13.03 2.42 -9.74
CA ASP A 53 -13.24 3.63 -8.94
C ASP A 53 -12.92 3.44 -7.44
N PRO A 54 -13.26 2.29 -6.80
CA PRO A 54 -12.79 1.98 -5.45
C PRO A 54 -11.26 2.00 -5.29
N ALA A 55 -10.50 1.61 -6.31
CA ALA A 55 -9.04 1.69 -6.28
C ALA A 55 -8.56 3.15 -6.27
N ILE A 56 -9.18 4.01 -7.06
CA ILE A 56 -8.88 5.45 -7.11
C ILE A 56 -9.11 6.11 -5.74
N VAL A 57 -10.28 5.84 -5.14
CA VAL A 57 -10.61 6.34 -3.81
C VAL A 57 -9.62 5.80 -2.78
N ALA A 58 -9.35 4.50 -2.78
CA ALA A 58 -8.39 3.88 -1.87
C ALA A 58 -6.97 4.45 -2.04
N ALA A 59 -6.52 4.70 -3.28
CA ALA A 59 -5.19 5.29 -3.52
C ALA A 59 -5.07 6.69 -2.91
N ALA A 60 -6.09 7.54 -3.06
CA ALA A 60 -6.10 8.88 -2.49
C ALA A 60 -6.16 8.84 -0.95
N GLU A 61 -7.06 8.06 -0.37
CA GLU A 61 -7.27 7.98 1.08
C GLU A 61 -6.11 7.29 1.79
N LEU A 62 -5.67 6.12 1.31
CA LEU A 62 -4.59 5.36 1.94
C LEU A 62 -3.24 6.06 1.79
N SER A 63 -2.96 6.72 0.64
CA SER A 63 -1.72 7.49 0.49
C SER A 63 -1.71 8.71 1.41
N ALA A 64 -2.83 9.46 1.48
CA ALA A 64 -2.95 10.61 2.39
C ALA A 64 -2.69 10.21 3.83
N ARG A 65 -3.19 9.04 4.22
CA ARG A 65 -3.17 8.54 5.59
C ARG A 65 -1.88 7.84 5.98
N TYR A 66 -1.30 7.00 5.10
CA TYR A 66 -0.21 6.09 5.44
C TYR A 66 1.14 6.46 4.81
N ILE A 67 1.18 7.36 3.82
CA ILE A 67 2.42 7.83 3.19
C ILE A 67 2.62 9.29 3.54
N THR A 68 3.57 9.56 4.45
CA THR A 68 3.82 10.90 5.02
C THR A 68 5.04 11.59 4.46
N ASP A 69 5.90 10.88 3.74
CA ASP A 69 7.16 11.37 3.17
C ASP A 69 7.00 11.98 1.77
N ARG A 70 5.78 11.94 1.21
CA ARG A 70 5.43 12.47 -0.12
C ARG A 70 4.12 13.23 -0.07
N PHE A 71 3.84 14.03 -1.10
CA PHE A 71 2.67 14.88 -1.20
C PHE A 71 1.65 14.35 -2.21
N LEU A 72 0.38 14.70 -2.02
CA LEU A 72 -0.66 14.51 -3.02
C LEU A 72 -0.44 15.51 -4.19
N PRO A 73 -0.78 15.14 -5.43
CA PRO A 73 -1.38 13.87 -5.86
C PRO A 73 -0.34 12.77 -6.14
N ASP A 74 0.95 13.07 -6.17
CA ASP A 74 2.02 12.19 -6.65
C ASP A 74 2.02 10.84 -5.94
N LYS A 75 1.96 10.83 -4.60
CA LYS A 75 1.92 9.58 -3.83
C LYS A 75 0.74 8.67 -4.15
N ALA A 76 -0.41 9.24 -4.52
CA ALA A 76 -1.59 8.48 -4.92
C ALA A 76 -1.46 7.95 -6.36
N ILE A 77 -0.85 8.74 -7.25
CA ILE A 77 -0.51 8.35 -8.61
C ILE A 77 0.47 7.17 -8.59
N ASP A 78 1.53 7.27 -7.79
CA ASP A 78 2.54 6.20 -7.64
C ASP A 78 1.89 4.88 -7.19
N LEU A 79 0.92 4.92 -6.27
CA LEU A 79 0.22 3.70 -5.83
C LEU A 79 -0.58 3.04 -6.95
N ILE A 80 -1.25 3.82 -7.77
CA ILE A 80 -1.99 3.30 -8.93
C ILE A 80 -1.03 2.70 -9.95
N ASP A 81 0.06 3.41 -10.25
CA ASP A 81 1.08 2.96 -11.19
C ASP A 81 1.73 1.65 -10.74
N GLU A 82 2.14 1.56 -9.47
CA GLU A 82 2.75 0.36 -8.89
C GLU A 82 1.77 -0.82 -8.85
N ALA A 83 0.51 -0.60 -8.44
CA ALA A 83 -0.51 -1.64 -8.41
C ALA A 83 -0.82 -2.15 -9.81
N ALA A 84 -0.99 -1.25 -10.79
CA ALA A 84 -1.24 -1.61 -12.17
C ALA A 84 -0.07 -2.37 -12.81
N ALA A 85 1.17 -1.91 -12.57
CA ALA A 85 2.38 -2.60 -13.03
C ALA A 85 2.49 -4.01 -12.44
N ARG A 86 2.11 -4.19 -11.17
CA ARG A 86 2.12 -5.48 -10.50
C ARG A 86 1.09 -6.45 -11.10
N ILE A 87 -0.15 -6.01 -11.28
CA ILE A 87 -1.19 -6.83 -11.92
C ILE A 87 -0.75 -7.23 -13.33
N LYS A 88 -0.17 -6.31 -14.10
CA LYS A 88 0.40 -6.62 -15.41
C LYS A 88 1.46 -7.72 -15.33
N MET A 89 2.38 -7.65 -14.37
CA MET A 89 3.38 -8.71 -14.16
C MET A 89 2.73 -10.04 -13.76
N GLU A 90 1.67 -10.02 -12.96
CA GLU A 90 0.90 -11.23 -12.59
C GLU A 90 0.23 -11.86 -13.83
N ILE A 91 -0.35 -11.06 -14.73
CA ILE A 91 -0.93 -11.53 -16.00
C ILE A 91 0.15 -12.14 -16.90
N ASP A 92 1.33 -11.56 -16.96
CA ASP A 92 2.43 -12.03 -17.80
C ASP A 92 3.14 -13.26 -17.23
N SER A 93 3.08 -13.48 -15.93
CA SER A 93 3.73 -14.60 -15.24
C SER A 93 2.78 -15.80 -15.04
N LYS A 94 3.35 -16.98 -14.77
CA LYS A 94 2.55 -18.14 -14.35
C LYS A 94 1.97 -17.90 -12.95
N PRO A 95 0.68 -18.22 -12.71
CA PRO A 95 0.11 -18.21 -11.36
C PRO A 95 0.89 -19.08 -10.38
N GLU A 96 0.94 -18.66 -9.12
CA GLU A 96 1.70 -19.37 -8.08
C GLU A 96 1.27 -20.82 -7.90
N GLU A 97 -0.04 -21.11 -8.03
CA GLU A 97 -0.57 -22.45 -7.94
C GLU A 97 -0.05 -23.36 -9.07
N LEU A 98 -0.01 -22.82 -10.28
CA LEU A 98 0.50 -23.53 -11.45
C LEU A 98 2.02 -23.76 -11.35
N ASP A 99 2.77 -22.82 -10.84
CA ASP A 99 4.22 -22.93 -10.63
C ASP A 99 4.54 -23.96 -9.54
N LYS A 100 3.78 -24.00 -8.44
CA LYS A 100 3.90 -25.04 -7.40
C LYS A 100 3.68 -26.45 -7.94
N LEU A 101 2.63 -26.65 -8.75
CA LEU A 101 2.35 -27.92 -9.40
C LEU A 101 3.46 -28.32 -10.38
N ASP A 102 3.94 -27.39 -11.18
CA ASP A 102 5.03 -27.62 -12.14
C ASP A 102 6.32 -28.06 -11.42
N ARG A 103 6.73 -27.38 -10.38
CA ARG A 103 7.88 -27.75 -9.55
C ARG A 103 7.71 -29.12 -8.90
N ARG A 104 6.51 -29.41 -8.38
CA ARG A 104 6.21 -30.72 -7.79
C ARG A 104 6.28 -31.82 -8.84
N LEU A 105 5.73 -31.62 -10.03
CA LEU A 105 5.81 -32.56 -11.16
C LEU A 105 7.26 -32.82 -11.59
N ILE A 106 8.07 -31.76 -11.69
CA ILE A 106 9.50 -31.89 -12.01
C ILE A 106 10.21 -32.75 -10.94
N GLN A 107 9.95 -32.48 -9.67
CA GLN A 107 10.54 -33.24 -8.56
C GLN A 107 10.18 -34.72 -8.60
N LEU A 108 8.89 -35.03 -8.81
CA LEU A 108 8.42 -36.42 -8.92
C LEU A 108 8.96 -37.13 -10.15
N LYS A 109 9.09 -36.42 -11.29
CA LYS A 109 9.72 -36.98 -12.50
C LYS A 109 11.21 -37.30 -12.28
N ILE A 110 11.95 -36.48 -11.55
CA ILE A 110 13.35 -36.74 -11.19
C ILE A 110 13.42 -37.96 -10.28
N GLU A 111 12.56 -38.03 -9.24
CA GLU A 111 12.50 -39.17 -8.32
C GLU A 111 12.15 -40.47 -9.08
N ARG A 112 11.17 -40.43 -9.98
CA ARG A 112 10.82 -41.57 -10.85
C ARG A 112 12.00 -42.09 -11.64
N GLU A 113 12.78 -41.21 -12.28
CA GLU A 113 13.96 -41.63 -13.06
C GLU A 113 15.09 -42.19 -12.19
N ALA A 114 15.18 -41.78 -10.94
CA ALA A 114 16.11 -42.34 -9.98
C ALA A 114 15.68 -43.77 -9.54
N VAL A 115 14.42 -43.93 -9.12
CA VAL A 115 13.85 -45.18 -8.65
C VAL A 115 13.77 -46.24 -9.78
N LYS A 116 13.56 -45.80 -11.02
CA LYS A 116 13.50 -46.72 -12.21
C LYS A 116 14.80 -47.48 -12.45
N LYS A 117 15.92 -47.00 -11.93
CA LYS A 117 17.23 -47.68 -12.03
C LYS A 117 17.41 -48.80 -11.04
N GLU A 118 16.56 -48.85 -10.01
CA GLU A 118 16.57 -49.88 -8.96
C GLU A 118 15.61 -51.02 -9.36
N LYS A 119 15.95 -52.26 -8.99
CA LYS A 119 15.20 -53.46 -9.42
C LYS A 119 14.56 -54.25 -8.26
N ASP A 120 14.66 -53.72 -7.04
CA ASP A 120 14.07 -54.35 -5.88
C ASP A 120 12.54 -54.16 -5.81
N GLU A 121 11.84 -55.04 -5.11
CA GLU A 121 10.37 -55.07 -5.02
C GLU A 121 9.80 -53.78 -4.37
N ALA A 122 10.54 -53.18 -3.42
CA ALA A 122 10.15 -51.94 -2.76
C ALA A 122 10.17 -50.76 -3.74
N SER A 123 11.23 -50.69 -4.56
CA SER A 123 11.37 -49.65 -5.60
C SER A 123 10.32 -49.77 -6.71
N GLN A 124 9.90 -51.01 -7.06
CA GLN A 124 8.80 -51.21 -8.00
C GLN A 124 7.45 -50.70 -7.45
N LYS A 125 7.13 -50.97 -6.18
CA LYS A 125 5.93 -50.43 -5.53
C LYS A 125 5.99 -48.88 -5.44
N ARG A 126 7.15 -48.31 -5.13
CA ARG A 126 7.34 -46.86 -5.11
C ARG A 126 7.18 -46.25 -6.51
N LEU A 127 7.70 -46.90 -7.55
CA LEU A 127 7.58 -46.48 -8.92
C LEU A 127 6.10 -46.39 -9.36
N ALA A 128 5.30 -47.42 -9.07
CA ALA A 128 3.87 -47.42 -9.39
C ALA A 128 3.11 -46.30 -8.67
N ALA A 129 3.43 -46.03 -7.40
CA ALA A 129 2.84 -44.94 -6.64
C ALA A 129 3.23 -43.55 -7.20
N LEU A 130 4.51 -43.37 -7.60
CA LEU A 130 4.98 -42.17 -8.24
C LEU A 130 4.33 -41.90 -9.60
N GLU A 131 4.12 -42.95 -10.41
CA GLU A 131 3.46 -42.84 -11.70
C GLU A 131 2.00 -42.41 -11.54
N ASP A 132 1.27 -42.98 -10.56
CA ASP A 132 -0.12 -42.58 -10.26
C ASP A 132 -0.20 -41.13 -9.77
N GLU A 133 0.72 -40.69 -8.88
CA GLU A 133 0.80 -39.31 -8.40
C GLU A 133 1.14 -38.32 -9.54
N ILE A 134 2.11 -38.67 -10.40
CA ILE A 134 2.47 -37.88 -11.57
C ILE A 134 1.28 -37.76 -12.52
N GLN A 135 0.54 -38.83 -12.75
CA GLN A 135 -0.60 -38.79 -13.65
C GLN A 135 -1.73 -37.90 -13.12
N LYS A 136 -2.03 -37.94 -11.83
CA LYS A 136 -3.02 -37.06 -11.18
C LYS A 136 -2.62 -35.60 -11.28
N LEU A 137 -1.42 -35.28 -10.82
CA LEU A 137 -0.92 -33.90 -10.83
C LEU A 137 -0.74 -33.36 -12.25
N SER A 138 -0.41 -34.23 -13.24
CA SER A 138 -0.29 -33.81 -14.64
C SER A 138 -1.65 -33.46 -15.25
N ARG A 139 -2.73 -34.13 -14.85
CA ARG A 139 -4.09 -33.75 -15.25
C ARG A 139 -4.50 -32.44 -14.62
N GLU A 140 -4.33 -32.28 -13.30
CA GLU A 140 -4.62 -31.03 -12.60
C GLU A 140 -3.84 -29.84 -13.20
N TYR A 141 -2.56 -30.05 -13.50
CA TYR A 141 -1.73 -29.05 -14.16
C TYR A 141 -2.27 -28.68 -15.54
N SER A 142 -2.63 -29.67 -16.36
CA SER A 142 -3.15 -29.43 -17.71
C SER A 142 -4.49 -28.69 -17.71
N ASP A 143 -5.38 -29.03 -16.76
CA ASP A 143 -6.67 -28.37 -16.62
C ASP A 143 -6.52 -26.90 -16.18
N LEU A 144 -5.64 -26.65 -15.19
CA LEU A 144 -5.34 -25.28 -14.73
C LEU A 144 -4.58 -24.47 -15.79
N GLU A 145 -3.64 -25.09 -16.53
CA GLU A 145 -2.92 -24.43 -17.61
C GLU A 145 -3.86 -24.03 -18.76
N GLU A 146 -4.86 -24.84 -19.07
CA GLU A 146 -5.85 -24.50 -20.09
C GLU A 146 -6.71 -23.29 -19.65
N ILE A 147 -7.14 -23.27 -18.38
CA ILE A 147 -7.89 -22.16 -17.82
C ILE A 147 -7.03 -20.88 -17.86
N TRP A 148 -5.81 -20.96 -17.35
CA TRP A 148 -4.89 -19.83 -17.36
C TRP A 148 -4.62 -19.27 -18.76
N LYS A 149 -4.40 -20.16 -19.75
CA LYS A 149 -4.20 -19.72 -21.14
C LYS A 149 -5.44 -19.03 -21.72
N LYS A 150 -6.65 -19.49 -21.36
CA LYS A 150 -7.90 -18.85 -21.80
C LYS A 150 -8.04 -17.46 -21.17
N GLU A 151 -7.82 -17.33 -19.85
CA GLU A 151 -7.89 -16.06 -19.14
C GLU A 151 -6.83 -15.08 -19.67
N LYS A 152 -5.59 -15.54 -19.88
CA LYS A 152 -4.50 -14.71 -20.42
C LYS A 152 -4.80 -14.23 -21.85
N ASN A 153 -5.33 -15.09 -22.71
CA ASN A 153 -5.66 -14.70 -24.08
C ASN A 153 -6.83 -13.71 -24.12
N ALA A 154 -7.81 -13.85 -23.23
CA ALA A 154 -8.92 -12.89 -23.09
C ALA A 154 -8.37 -11.52 -22.64
N ALA A 155 -7.55 -11.47 -21.59
CA ALA A 155 -6.95 -10.23 -21.11
C ALA A 155 -6.06 -9.53 -22.18
N ILE A 156 -5.32 -10.30 -22.99
CA ILE A 156 -4.53 -9.74 -24.10
C ILE A 156 -5.45 -9.19 -25.20
N GLY A 157 -6.54 -9.90 -25.53
CA GLY A 157 -7.49 -9.48 -26.54
C GLY A 157 -8.19 -8.17 -26.19
N SER A 158 -8.65 -8.04 -24.96
CA SER A 158 -9.25 -6.80 -24.43
C SER A 158 -8.26 -5.64 -24.46
N LYS A 159 -6.98 -5.90 -24.14
CA LYS A 159 -5.91 -4.89 -24.21
C LYS A 159 -5.67 -4.39 -25.63
N GLU A 160 -5.54 -5.29 -26.60
CA GLU A 160 -5.31 -4.90 -28.00
C GLU A 160 -6.43 -3.99 -28.53
N ILE A 161 -7.69 -4.29 -28.18
CA ILE A 161 -8.84 -3.46 -28.55
C ILE A 161 -8.78 -2.08 -27.90
N ARG A 162 -8.43 -2.01 -26.60
CA ARG A 162 -8.26 -0.73 -25.88
C ARG A 162 -7.14 0.12 -26.49
N ASP A 163 -6.01 -0.48 -26.81
CA ASP A 163 -4.87 0.20 -27.47
C ASP A 163 -5.29 0.77 -28.84
N GLU A 164 -6.13 0.06 -29.59
CA GLU A 164 -6.65 0.52 -30.89
C GLU A 164 -7.65 1.69 -30.73
N ILE A 165 -8.53 1.63 -29.74
CA ILE A 165 -9.44 2.72 -29.37
C ILE A 165 -8.65 3.99 -29.01
N ASP A 166 -7.60 3.87 -28.21
CA ASP A 166 -6.78 5.04 -27.80
C ASP A 166 -6.04 5.67 -28.98
N ARG A 167 -5.49 4.83 -29.87
CA ARG A 167 -4.90 5.32 -31.12
C ARG A 167 -5.90 6.08 -31.97
N LEU A 168 -7.13 5.60 -32.09
CA LEU A 168 -8.18 6.29 -32.82
C LEU A 168 -8.60 7.60 -32.15
N LYS A 169 -8.71 7.64 -30.83
CA LYS A 169 -9.00 8.88 -30.07
C LYS A 169 -7.89 9.93 -30.29
N THR A 170 -6.62 9.52 -30.22
CA THR A 170 -5.48 10.40 -30.48
C THR A 170 -5.53 10.95 -31.93
N LYS A 171 -5.82 10.09 -32.89
CA LYS A 171 -5.98 10.48 -34.30
C LYS A 171 -7.16 11.44 -34.50
N MET A 172 -8.26 11.24 -33.80
CA MET A 172 -9.42 12.14 -33.83
C MET A 172 -9.04 13.54 -33.32
N ASP A 173 -8.26 13.65 -32.26
CA ASP A 173 -7.79 14.93 -31.71
C ASP A 173 -6.86 15.65 -32.70
N GLU A 174 -6.00 14.91 -33.41
CA GLU A 174 -5.15 15.47 -34.45
C GLU A 174 -5.98 15.97 -35.65
N LEU A 175 -6.94 15.18 -36.13
CA LEU A 175 -7.84 15.56 -37.24
C LEU A 175 -8.70 16.78 -36.89
N ARG A 176 -9.17 16.85 -35.64
CA ARG A 176 -9.90 18.03 -35.12
C ARG A 176 -9.05 19.29 -35.17
N ARG A 177 -7.75 19.22 -34.77
CA ARG A 177 -6.81 20.34 -34.85
C ARG A 177 -6.49 20.73 -36.27
N GLN A 178 -6.50 19.77 -37.21
CA GLN A 178 -6.26 19.99 -38.64
C GLN A 178 -7.51 20.47 -39.39
N GLY A 179 -8.69 20.46 -38.76
CA GLY A 179 -9.98 20.86 -39.39
C GLY A 179 -10.51 19.84 -40.39
N LYS A 180 -10.07 18.58 -40.38
CA LYS A 180 -10.51 17.50 -41.27
C LYS A 180 -11.73 16.77 -40.70
N TYR A 181 -12.88 17.43 -40.81
CA TYR A 181 -14.11 16.95 -40.16
C TYR A 181 -14.75 15.72 -40.82
N GLU A 182 -14.49 15.48 -42.11
CA GLU A 182 -15.00 14.27 -42.81
C GLU A 182 -14.33 13.01 -42.31
N GLU A 183 -12.98 12.97 -42.25
CA GLU A 183 -12.22 11.86 -41.73
C GLU A 183 -12.50 11.64 -40.21
N LEU A 184 -12.71 12.72 -39.47
CA LEU A 184 -13.08 12.65 -38.06
C LEU A 184 -14.45 12.01 -37.85
N ALA A 185 -15.45 12.34 -38.68
CA ALA A 185 -16.78 11.76 -38.61
C ALA A 185 -16.81 10.28 -38.95
N GLU A 186 -15.97 9.83 -39.91
CA GLU A 186 -15.85 8.43 -40.28
C GLU A 186 -15.31 7.58 -39.11
N ILE A 187 -14.29 8.06 -38.41
CA ILE A 187 -13.76 7.39 -37.20
C ILE A 187 -14.78 7.43 -36.07
N GLN A 188 -15.37 8.59 -35.79
CA GLN A 188 -16.25 8.81 -34.65
C GLN A 188 -17.56 8.02 -34.72
N TYR A 189 -18.14 7.87 -35.93
CA TYR A 189 -19.43 7.21 -36.12
C TYR A 189 -19.33 5.82 -36.76
N GLY A 190 -18.15 5.46 -37.29
CA GLY A 190 -17.91 4.15 -37.92
C GLY A 190 -17.01 3.24 -37.07
N GLU A 191 -15.72 3.53 -37.04
CA GLU A 191 -14.70 2.63 -36.47
C GLU A 191 -14.76 2.55 -34.92
N LEU A 192 -14.87 3.67 -34.24
CA LEU A 192 -14.88 3.73 -32.78
C LEU A 192 -16.04 2.94 -32.13
N PRO A 193 -17.31 3.12 -32.55
CA PRO A 193 -18.42 2.36 -31.99
C PRO A 193 -18.36 0.86 -32.29
N GLU A 194 -17.70 0.45 -33.36
CA GLU A 194 -17.50 -0.97 -33.65
C GLU A 194 -16.48 -1.61 -32.69
N LEU A 195 -15.38 -0.93 -32.41
CA LEU A 195 -14.39 -1.39 -31.45
C LEU A 195 -14.95 -1.41 -30.02
N GLU A 196 -15.70 -0.39 -29.61
CA GLU A 196 -16.38 -0.35 -28.32
C GLU A 196 -17.36 -1.53 -28.15
N ARG A 197 -18.12 -1.87 -29.18
CA ARG A 197 -18.99 -3.05 -29.17
C ARG A 197 -18.22 -4.38 -29.10
N ARG A 198 -17.03 -4.43 -29.70
CA ARG A 198 -16.14 -5.59 -29.61
C ARG A 198 -15.57 -5.73 -28.22
N LEU A 199 -15.17 -4.62 -27.60
CA LEU A 199 -14.68 -4.60 -26.22
C LEU A 199 -15.74 -5.13 -25.24
N ILE A 200 -16.95 -4.61 -25.27
CA ILE A 200 -18.07 -5.08 -24.44
C ILE A 200 -18.33 -6.60 -24.63
N LYS A 201 -18.24 -7.09 -25.85
CA LYS A 201 -18.44 -8.52 -26.10
C LYS A 201 -17.31 -9.40 -25.53
N GLU A 202 -16.08 -8.93 -25.53
CA GLU A 202 -14.98 -9.66 -24.93
C GLU A 202 -15.07 -9.60 -23.39
N GLU A 203 -15.44 -8.46 -22.80
CA GLU A 203 -15.71 -8.29 -21.37
C GLU A 203 -16.87 -9.19 -20.90
N ASP A 204 -17.98 -9.23 -21.62
CA ASP A 204 -19.12 -10.17 -21.37
C ASP A 204 -18.69 -11.67 -21.45
N ARG A 205 -17.69 -11.98 -22.28
CA ARG A 205 -17.14 -13.34 -22.36
C ARG A 205 -16.26 -13.66 -21.17
N GLU A 206 -15.47 -12.70 -20.73
CA GLU A 206 -14.65 -12.82 -19.50
C GLU A 206 -15.54 -13.07 -18.29
N GLU A 207 -16.62 -12.30 -18.10
CA GLU A 207 -17.56 -12.49 -17.00
C GLU A 207 -18.21 -13.87 -16.99
N LYS A 208 -18.66 -14.37 -18.14
CA LYS A 208 -19.29 -15.70 -18.25
C LYS A 208 -18.33 -16.85 -17.97
N VAL A 209 -17.05 -16.71 -18.29
CA VAL A 209 -16.03 -17.71 -17.94
C VAL A 209 -15.77 -17.74 -16.43
N HIS A 210 -15.99 -16.63 -15.75
CA HIS A 210 -15.74 -16.49 -14.30
C HIS A 210 -16.92 -16.93 -13.41
N GLU A 211 -18.14 -17.03 -13.92
CA GLU A 211 -19.29 -17.56 -13.15
C GLU A 211 -19.13 -19.05 -12.79
N GLU A 212 -18.35 -19.81 -13.54
CA GLU A 212 -18.22 -21.26 -13.35
C GLU A 212 -16.98 -21.70 -12.55
N LYS A 213 -15.91 -20.85 -12.40
CA LYS A 213 -14.65 -21.26 -11.73
C LYS A 213 -13.94 -20.08 -11.06
N PRO A 214 -13.17 -20.33 -9.97
CA PRO A 214 -12.38 -19.28 -9.33
C PRO A 214 -11.35 -18.66 -10.31
N LYS A 215 -11.28 -17.35 -10.31
CA LYS A 215 -10.40 -16.54 -11.14
C LYS A 215 -8.93 -16.81 -10.78
N LEU A 216 -8.12 -17.28 -11.73
CA LEU A 216 -6.69 -17.53 -11.54
C LEU A 216 -5.86 -16.25 -11.75
N LEU A 217 -6.32 -15.37 -12.64
CA LEU A 217 -5.65 -14.10 -12.94
C LEU A 217 -6.47 -12.92 -12.42
N ARG A 218 -5.80 -12.00 -11.73
CA ARG A 218 -6.35 -10.67 -11.42
C ARG A 218 -6.15 -9.79 -12.65
N THR A 219 -7.22 -9.25 -13.21
CA THR A 219 -7.17 -8.38 -14.41
C THR A 219 -7.52 -6.93 -14.08
N GLN A 220 -7.95 -6.67 -12.85
CA GLN A 220 -8.43 -5.37 -12.38
C GLN A 220 -7.64 -4.94 -11.15
N VAL A 221 -7.36 -3.65 -11.05
CA VAL A 221 -6.82 -3.01 -9.84
C VAL A 221 -8.00 -2.54 -8.99
N GLY A 222 -8.20 -3.17 -7.85
CA GLY A 222 -9.20 -2.80 -6.85
C GLY A 222 -8.57 -2.12 -5.62
N ALA A 223 -9.40 -1.83 -4.63
CA ALA A 223 -8.95 -1.24 -3.37
C ALA A 223 -8.00 -2.17 -2.60
N GLU A 224 -8.14 -3.50 -2.75
CA GLU A 224 -7.30 -4.50 -2.09
C GLU A 224 -5.87 -4.47 -2.64
N GLU A 225 -5.71 -4.38 -3.96
CA GLU A 225 -4.41 -4.29 -4.61
C GLU A 225 -3.66 -3.00 -4.19
N ILE A 226 -4.37 -1.88 -4.12
CA ILE A 226 -3.81 -0.62 -3.59
C ILE A 226 -3.38 -0.80 -2.12
N ALA A 227 -4.22 -1.41 -1.28
CA ALA A 227 -3.88 -1.66 0.12
C ALA A 227 -2.67 -2.61 0.27
N GLU A 228 -2.50 -3.60 -0.63
CA GLU A 228 -1.32 -4.45 -0.66
C GLU A 228 -0.03 -3.66 -0.97
N VAL A 229 -0.07 -2.70 -1.90
CA VAL A 229 1.08 -1.83 -2.21
C VAL A 229 1.43 -0.96 -1.01
N VAL A 230 0.44 -0.30 -0.41
CA VAL A 230 0.63 0.50 0.80
C VAL A 230 1.18 -0.34 1.96
N SER A 231 0.67 -1.57 2.13
CA SER A 231 1.14 -2.50 3.17
C SER A 231 2.62 -2.84 3.01
N ARG A 232 3.08 -3.06 1.79
CA ARG A 232 4.51 -3.31 1.52
C ARG A 232 5.39 -2.10 1.80
N ALA A 233 4.91 -0.90 1.43
CA ALA A 233 5.64 0.35 1.65
C ALA A 233 5.73 0.72 3.14
N THR A 234 4.66 0.47 3.91
CA THR A 234 4.55 0.92 5.31
C THR A 234 4.77 -0.19 6.33
N GLY A 235 4.65 -1.45 5.93
CA GLY A 235 4.66 -2.61 6.83
C GLY A 235 3.36 -2.84 7.60
N ILE A 236 2.28 -2.11 7.30
CA ILE A 236 0.97 -2.24 7.95
C ILE A 236 0.14 -3.29 7.20
N PRO A 237 -0.42 -4.32 7.85
CA PRO A 237 -1.17 -5.38 7.18
C PRO A 237 -2.43 -4.89 6.45
N VAL A 238 -2.70 -5.48 5.26
CA VAL A 238 -3.85 -5.16 4.40
C VAL A 238 -5.18 -5.30 5.14
N SER A 239 -5.33 -6.36 5.94
CA SER A 239 -6.56 -6.62 6.70
C SER A 239 -6.99 -5.43 7.55
N LYS A 240 -6.04 -4.70 8.12
CA LYS A 240 -6.34 -3.52 8.93
C LYS A 240 -6.70 -2.28 8.12
N MET A 241 -6.21 -2.18 6.91
CA MET A 241 -6.55 -1.08 6.01
C MET A 241 -7.98 -1.24 5.45
N MET A 242 -8.41 -2.49 5.23
CA MET A 242 -9.71 -2.82 4.61
C MET A 242 -10.84 -3.05 5.61
N GLU A 243 -10.53 -3.44 6.85
CA GLU A 243 -11.58 -3.57 7.89
C GLU A 243 -12.20 -2.21 8.21
N GLY A 244 -13.52 -2.17 8.26
CA GLY A 244 -14.26 -0.99 8.68
C GLY A 244 -13.79 -0.53 10.06
N GLU A 245 -12.96 0.50 10.10
CA GLU A 245 -12.30 1.03 11.31
C GLU A 245 -13.25 1.24 12.49
N ARG A 246 -14.47 1.61 12.17
CA ARG A 246 -15.47 1.94 13.19
C ARG A 246 -15.77 0.76 14.13
N GLN A 247 -15.97 -0.44 13.56
CA GLN A 247 -16.29 -1.62 14.36
C GLN A 247 -15.09 -2.08 15.19
N LYS A 248 -13.90 -2.04 14.59
CA LYS A 248 -12.64 -2.39 15.24
C LYS A 248 -12.34 -1.46 16.43
N LEU A 249 -12.48 -0.16 16.22
CA LEU A 249 -12.28 0.83 17.29
C LEU A 249 -13.26 0.65 18.46
N LEU A 250 -14.52 0.25 18.20
CA LEU A 250 -15.50 -0.04 19.25
C LEU A 250 -15.11 -1.25 20.12
N ASP A 251 -14.41 -2.23 19.56
CA ASP A 251 -13.96 -3.41 20.28
C ASP A 251 -12.56 -3.25 20.91
N MET A 252 -11.89 -2.11 20.73
CA MET A 252 -10.55 -1.81 21.22
C MET A 252 -10.39 -2.04 22.72
N SER A 253 -11.34 -1.59 23.52
CA SER A 253 -11.31 -1.77 24.99
C SER A 253 -11.31 -3.25 25.39
N LYS A 254 -12.07 -4.09 24.69
CA LYS A 254 -12.10 -5.53 24.93
C LYS A 254 -10.80 -6.21 24.54
N TYR A 255 -10.22 -5.80 23.41
CA TYR A 255 -8.97 -6.35 22.91
C TYR A 255 -7.80 -6.06 23.85
N ILE A 256 -7.59 -4.78 24.18
CA ILE A 256 -6.53 -4.35 25.11
C ILE A 256 -6.75 -4.96 26.52
N GLY A 257 -8.01 -5.02 26.97
CA GLY A 257 -8.36 -5.56 28.28
C GLY A 257 -8.12 -7.07 28.45
N LYS A 258 -8.01 -7.84 27.35
CA LYS A 258 -7.59 -9.25 27.41
C LYS A 258 -6.12 -9.40 27.78
N ARG A 259 -5.29 -8.46 27.34
CA ARG A 259 -3.86 -8.47 27.56
C ARG A 259 -3.47 -7.74 28.84
N VAL A 260 -4.09 -6.59 29.11
CA VAL A 260 -3.83 -5.76 30.29
C VAL A 260 -4.95 -5.98 31.32
N VAL A 261 -4.73 -6.96 32.18
CA VAL A 261 -5.71 -7.35 33.20
C VAL A 261 -5.66 -6.38 34.38
N GLY A 262 -6.84 -5.96 34.87
CA GLY A 262 -6.98 -5.18 36.11
C GLY A 262 -6.88 -3.66 35.97
N GLN A 263 -6.53 -3.11 34.76
CA GLN A 263 -6.36 -1.67 34.52
C GLN A 263 -7.48 -1.05 33.68
N LYS A 264 -8.74 -1.40 33.96
CA LYS A 264 -9.90 -1.01 33.14
C LYS A 264 -10.02 0.51 32.95
N GLU A 265 -9.78 1.28 34.02
CA GLU A 265 -9.88 2.75 33.95
C GLU A 265 -8.82 3.35 33.00
N ALA A 266 -7.56 2.89 33.10
CA ALA A 266 -6.48 3.34 32.22
C ALA A 266 -6.75 2.96 30.76
N VAL A 267 -7.19 1.72 30.53
CA VAL A 267 -7.57 1.25 29.18
C VAL A 267 -8.68 2.12 28.59
N ASN A 268 -9.75 2.37 29.33
CA ASN A 268 -10.88 3.15 28.84
C ASN A 268 -10.47 4.61 28.53
N LYS A 269 -9.66 5.26 29.38
CA LYS A 269 -9.17 6.62 29.10
C LYS A 269 -8.33 6.70 27.83
N VAL A 270 -7.49 5.71 27.57
CA VAL A 270 -6.70 5.64 26.32
C VAL A 270 -7.61 5.44 25.11
N VAL A 271 -8.54 4.49 25.20
CA VAL A 271 -9.51 4.20 24.14
C VAL A 271 -10.37 5.43 23.83
N ASP A 272 -10.91 6.10 24.83
CA ASP A 272 -11.75 7.29 24.67
C ASP A 272 -11.00 8.45 23.99
N ALA A 273 -9.71 8.62 24.28
CA ALA A 273 -8.90 9.64 23.64
C ALA A 273 -8.67 9.32 22.15
N ILE A 274 -8.38 8.07 21.83
CA ILE A 274 -8.18 7.62 20.44
C ILE A 274 -9.49 7.72 19.66
N LEU A 275 -10.61 7.29 20.23
CA LEU A 275 -11.94 7.42 19.61
C LEU A 275 -12.29 8.88 19.30
N ARG A 276 -12.02 9.80 20.22
CA ARG A 276 -12.23 11.25 19.99
C ARG A 276 -11.37 11.79 18.86
N SER A 277 -10.10 11.42 18.84
CA SER A 277 -9.20 11.83 17.77
C SER A 277 -9.63 11.30 16.39
N ARG A 278 -10.04 10.03 16.34
CA ARG A 278 -10.53 9.40 15.10
C ARG A 278 -11.89 9.92 14.65
N ALA A 279 -12.68 10.47 15.55
CA ALA A 279 -13.93 11.15 15.22
C ALA A 279 -13.74 12.58 14.68
N GLY A 280 -12.50 13.01 14.46
CA GLY A 280 -12.19 14.36 13.97
C GLY A 280 -12.38 15.47 15.02
N LEU A 281 -12.49 15.11 16.30
CA LEU A 281 -12.69 16.07 17.39
C LEU A 281 -11.38 16.59 18.00
N SER A 282 -10.25 16.22 17.43
CA SER A 282 -8.90 16.65 17.82
C SER A 282 -8.22 17.41 16.70
N ASP A 283 -7.24 18.26 17.04
CA ASP A 283 -6.41 18.96 16.08
C ASP A 283 -5.60 17.94 15.24
N PRO A 284 -5.66 17.97 13.89
CA PRO A 284 -4.96 17.04 13.03
C PRO A 284 -3.43 17.10 13.16
N ASN A 285 -2.89 18.23 13.64
CA ASN A 285 -1.45 18.42 13.85
C ASN A 285 -0.97 17.92 15.22
N ARG A 286 -1.84 17.29 16.02
CA ARG A 286 -1.49 16.72 17.32
C ARG A 286 -1.55 15.19 17.28
N PRO A 287 -0.77 14.50 18.13
CA PRO A 287 -0.87 13.05 18.26
C PRO A 287 -2.29 12.64 18.72
N TYR A 288 -2.71 11.42 18.40
CA TYR A 288 -4.02 10.89 18.76
C TYR A 288 -4.30 10.91 20.27
N GLY A 289 -3.27 10.93 21.09
CA GLY A 289 -3.33 11.12 22.52
C GLY A 289 -1.95 11.12 23.15
N SER A 290 -1.77 11.97 24.15
CA SER A 290 -0.58 11.99 25.00
C SER A 290 -0.99 11.56 26.40
N PHE A 291 -0.31 10.55 26.93
CA PHE A 291 -0.69 9.92 28.20
C PHE A 291 0.50 9.87 29.15
N LEU A 292 0.26 10.21 30.40
CA LEU A 292 1.22 10.04 31.49
C LEU A 292 0.75 8.91 32.40
N PHE A 293 1.47 7.78 32.42
CA PHE A 293 1.17 6.63 33.25
C PHE A 293 1.94 6.71 34.57
N LEU A 294 1.23 6.91 35.68
CA LEU A 294 1.78 6.97 37.03
C LEU A 294 1.45 5.69 37.79
N GLY A 295 2.45 5.09 38.41
CA GLY A 295 2.24 3.89 39.21
C GLY A 295 3.54 3.10 39.46
N PRO A 296 3.51 2.15 40.41
CA PRO A 296 4.67 1.33 40.73
C PRO A 296 5.11 0.42 39.57
N THR A 297 6.29 -0.17 39.68
CA THR A 297 6.81 -1.12 38.69
C THR A 297 5.94 -2.37 38.62
N GLY A 298 5.78 -2.98 37.45
CA GLY A 298 5.06 -4.24 37.27
C GLY A 298 3.54 -4.14 37.14
N VAL A 299 2.93 -2.93 37.18
CA VAL A 299 1.48 -2.77 37.04
C VAL A 299 0.95 -2.75 35.59
N GLY A 300 1.81 -2.98 34.61
CA GLY A 300 1.39 -3.12 33.21
C GLY A 300 1.51 -1.85 32.34
N LYS A 301 2.21 -0.78 32.78
CA LYS A 301 2.38 0.46 31.99
C LYS A 301 2.95 0.21 30.58
N THR A 302 4.09 -0.48 30.51
CA THR A 302 4.74 -0.83 29.24
C THR A 302 3.90 -1.83 28.43
N GLU A 303 3.22 -2.77 29.10
CA GLU A 303 2.36 -3.76 28.45
C GLU A 303 1.15 -3.11 27.78
N LEU A 304 0.56 -2.08 28.41
CA LEU A 304 -0.52 -1.30 27.81
C LEU A 304 -0.06 -0.60 26.52
N THR A 305 1.17 -0.06 26.52
CA THR A 305 1.74 0.58 25.33
C THR A 305 1.99 -0.40 24.20
N LYS A 306 2.47 -1.61 24.52
CA LYS A 306 2.65 -2.70 23.53
C LYS A 306 1.32 -3.19 22.97
N ALA A 307 0.32 -3.42 23.85
CA ALA A 307 -1.02 -3.82 23.42
C ALA A 307 -1.68 -2.76 22.53
N LEU A 308 -1.39 -1.49 22.79
CA LEU A 308 -1.84 -0.38 21.97
C LEU A 308 -1.18 -0.37 20.58
N ALA A 309 0.15 -0.55 20.51
CA ALA A 309 0.88 -0.64 19.26
C ALA A 309 0.40 -1.83 18.42
N GLU A 310 0.26 -3.01 19.04
CA GLU A 310 -0.27 -4.20 18.39
C GLU A 310 -1.70 -3.98 17.87
N PHE A 311 -2.57 -3.35 18.64
CA PHE A 311 -3.94 -3.08 18.21
C PHE A 311 -4.02 -2.09 17.05
N LEU A 312 -3.27 -0.98 17.11
CA LEU A 312 -3.32 0.08 16.09
C LEU A 312 -2.56 -0.28 14.81
N PHE A 313 -1.43 -0.99 14.95
CA PHE A 313 -0.46 -1.20 13.88
C PHE A 313 -0.08 -2.68 13.63
N ASP A 314 -0.78 -3.65 14.27
CA ASP A 314 -0.61 -5.11 14.16
C ASP A 314 0.75 -5.67 14.57
N THR A 315 1.61 -4.86 15.14
CA THR A 315 2.90 -5.32 15.64
C THR A 315 3.28 -4.55 16.89
N GLU A 316 3.84 -5.26 17.86
CA GLU A 316 4.44 -4.62 19.03
C GLU A 316 5.67 -3.78 18.66
N ASP A 317 6.32 -4.09 17.52
CA ASP A 317 7.48 -3.39 17.01
C ASP A 317 7.14 -2.00 16.40
N ALA A 318 5.85 -1.68 16.24
CA ALA A 318 5.40 -0.32 15.94
C ALA A 318 5.43 0.58 17.19
N MET A 319 6.44 0.39 18.03
CA MET A 319 6.69 1.19 19.22
C MET A 319 8.13 1.70 19.19
N ILE A 320 8.28 3.02 19.35
CA ILE A 320 9.57 3.67 19.55
C ILE A 320 9.74 3.83 21.05
N ARG A 321 10.61 3.02 21.64
CA ARG A 321 10.92 3.12 23.08
C ARG A 321 12.20 3.91 23.28
N ILE A 322 12.11 4.95 24.12
CA ILE A 322 13.22 5.81 24.51
C ILE A 322 13.34 5.75 26.03
N ASP A 323 14.51 5.31 26.50
CA ASP A 323 14.86 5.38 27.93
C ASP A 323 15.36 6.79 28.23
N MET A 324 14.56 7.53 29.01
CA MET A 324 14.87 8.92 29.32
C MET A 324 16.02 9.08 30.30
N SER A 325 16.47 7.99 30.91
CA SER A 325 17.70 8.00 31.74
C SER A 325 18.97 8.28 30.93
N GLU A 326 18.95 8.04 29.62
CA GLU A 326 20.05 8.41 28.71
C GLU A 326 20.11 9.91 28.39
N PHE A 327 19.07 10.67 28.77
CA PHE A 327 18.87 12.09 28.46
C PHE A 327 18.85 12.98 29.71
N MET A 328 19.66 12.64 30.72
CA MET A 328 19.78 13.39 31.98
C MET A 328 20.55 14.70 31.83
N GLU A 329 21.41 14.83 30.82
CA GLU A 329 22.24 15.98 30.60
C GLU A 329 21.64 16.96 29.60
N LYS A 330 21.89 18.25 29.75
CA LYS A 330 21.39 19.31 28.87
C LYS A 330 21.77 19.08 27.39
N HIS A 331 22.98 18.59 27.12
CA HIS A 331 23.46 18.32 25.78
C HIS A 331 22.74 17.13 25.11
N SER A 332 22.15 16.24 25.88
CA SER A 332 21.41 15.09 25.38
C SER A 332 20.13 15.47 24.67
N VAL A 333 19.57 16.65 24.94
CA VAL A 333 18.37 17.17 24.29
C VAL A 333 18.60 17.32 22.77
N ALA A 334 19.76 17.86 22.37
CA ALA A 334 20.12 17.97 20.95
C ALA A 334 20.26 16.62 20.25
N ARG A 335 20.66 15.56 20.98
CA ARG A 335 20.67 14.18 20.47
C ARG A 335 19.29 13.61 20.25
N LEU A 336 18.30 14.03 21.04
CA LEU A 336 16.91 13.54 20.93
C LEU A 336 16.21 14.13 19.72
N ILE A 337 16.30 15.43 19.49
CA ILE A 337 15.54 16.15 18.46
C ILE A 337 16.38 16.67 17.28
N GLY A 338 17.70 16.64 17.39
CA GLY A 338 18.64 17.23 16.45
C GLY A 338 19.23 18.55 16.92
N ALA A 339 20.36 18.92 16.33
CA ALA A 339 21.03 20.18 16.61
C ALA A 339 20.30 21.35 15.93
N PRO A 340 20.26 22.56 16.53
CA PRO A 340 19.72 23.73 15.85
C PRO A 340 20.51 24.10 14.59
N PRO A 341 19.90 24.81 13.64
CA PRO A 341 20.58 25.26 12.43
C PRO A 341 21.88 26.01 12.74
N GLY A 342 22.98 25.59 12.09
CA GLY A 342 24.31 26.21 12.27
C GLY A 342 25.22 25.52 13.30
N TYR A 343 24.76 24.50 14.00
CA TYR A 343 25.57 23.67 14.88
C TYR A 343 26.06 22.39 14.19
N VAL A 344 27.19 21.84 14.67
CA VAL A 344 27.73 20.56 14.19
C VAL A 344 26.73 19.46 14.49
N GLY A 345 26.42 18.62 13.48
CA GLY A 345 25.43 17.54 13.59
C GLY A 345 23.99 17.94 13.20
N TYR A 346 23.76 19.13 12.66
CA TYR A 346 22.44 19.57 12.18
C TYR A 346 21.89 18.66 11.07
N GLU A 347 22.75 18.14 10.18
CA GLU A 347 22.37 17.27 9.08
C GLU A 347 22.06 15.81 9.51
N GLU A 348 22.48 15.41 10.70
CA GLU A 348 22.29 14.04 11.19
C GLU A 348 20.91 13.78 11.79
N GLY A 349 20.12 14.86 12.04
CA GLY A 349 18.81 14.73 12.70
C GLY A 349 18.90 14.27 14.16
N GLY A 350 17.78 14.23 14.87
CA GLY A 350 17.69 13.69 16.23
C GLY A 350 17.21 12.25 16.26
N TYR A 351 17.57 11.52 17.31
CA TYR A 351 17.19 10.12 17.48
C TYR A 351 15.66 9.90 17.37
N LEU A 352 14.87 10.73 18.08
CA LEU A 352 13.42 10.65 18.04
C LEU A 352 12.87 11.07 16.68
N THR A 353 13.35 12.19 16.13
CA THR A 353 12.88 12.71 14.85
C THR A 353 13.15 11.76 13.70
N GLU A 354 14.34 11.15 13.65
CA GLU A 354 14.68 10.14 12.65
C GLU A 354 13.89 8.83 12.83
N ALA A 355 13.69 8.39 14.09
CA ALA A 355 12.91 7.19 14.36
C ALA A 355 11.44 7.37 13.91
N VAL A 356 10.84 8.53 14.20
CA VAL A 356 9.46 8.86 13.77
C VAL A 356 9.39 9.04 12.26
N ARG A 357 10.38 9.67 11.63
CA ARG A 357 10.43 9.81 10.17
C ARG A 357 10.46 8.45 9.46
N ARG A 358 11.21 7.48 10.02
CA ARG A 358 11.29 6.11 9.47
C ARG A 358 10.05 5.26 9.77
N LYS A 359 9.41 5.49 10.92
CA LYS A 359 8.21 4.78 11.37
C LYS A 359 7.16 5.79 11.82
N PRO A 360 6.49 6.48 10.90
CA PRO A 360 5.53 7.56 11.24
C PRO A 360 4.29 7.03 11.98
N TYR A 361 3.92 5.77 11.73
CA TYR A 361 2.83 5.09 12.45
C TYR A 361 3.41 4.24 13.57
N SER A 362 3.62 4.87 14.71
CA SER A 362 4.19 4.22 15.88
C SER A 362 3.65 4.81 17.18
N VAL A 363 3.78 4.05 18.24
CA VAL A 363 3.54 4.51 19.61
C VAL A 363 4.89 4.90 20.20
N ILE A 364 5.03 6.14 20.63
CA ILE A 364 6.24 6.61 21.31
C ILE A 364 6.11 6.36 22.81
N LEU A 365 6.99 5.55 23.36
CA LEU A 365 7.11 5.31 24.78
C LEU A 365 8.34 6.01 25.34
N LEU A 366 8.14 7.03 26.16
CA LEU A 366 9.19 7.68 26.93
C LEU A 366 9.22 7.02 28.31
N ASP A 367 10.17 6.12 28.52
CA ASP A 367 10.29 5.36 29.77
C ASP A 367 11.16 6.13 30.77
N GLU A 368 10.85 6.04 32.06
CA GLU A 368 11.56 6.71 33.16
C GLU A 368 11.68 8.24 32.96
N VAL A 369 10.60 8.86 32.53
CA VAL A 369 10.53 10.28 32.15
C VAL A 369 11.00 11.21 33.30
N GLU A 370 10.86 10.81 34.55
CA GLU A 370 11.31 11.55 35.73
C GLU A 370 12.83 11.73 35.83
N LYS A 371 13.60 10.95 35.08
CA LYS A 371 15.07 11.03 35.05
C LYS A 371 15.57 12.01 34.00
N ALA A 372 14.73 12.45 33.09
CA ALA A 372 15.10 13.36 32.01
C ALA A 372 15.47 14.76 32.51
N HIS A 373 16.35 15.45 31.77
CA HIS A 373 16.63 16.86 32.02
C HIS A 373 15.36 17.69 31.81
N PRO A 374 15.11 18.73 32.65
CA PRO A 374 13.92 19.59 32.52
C PRO A 374 13.71 20.19 31.11
N ASP A 375 14.78 20.50 30.38
CA ASP A 375 14.68 21.04 29.03
C ASP A 375 14.03 20.08 28.04
N VAL A 376 14.01 18.76 28.31
CA VAL A 376 13.31 17.77 27.49
C VAL A 376 11.81 17.98 27.55
N PHE A 377 11.24 18.36 28.69
CA PHE A 377 9.83 18.63 28.82
C PHE A 377 9.36 19.82 28.00
N ASN A 378 10.23 20.83 27.82
CA ASN A 378 9.91 22.00 26.98
C ASN A 378 9.75 21.64 25.50
N ILE A 379 10.28 20.49 25.07
CA ILE A 379 10.22 20.00 23.70
C ILE A 379 8.95 19.19 23.47
N LEU A 380 8.46 18.53 24.52
CA LEU A 380 7.25 17.70 24.47
C LEU A 380 5.96 18.53 24.57
N LEU A 381 6.08 19.82 24.92
CA LEU A 381 5.00 20.81 24.97
C LEU A 381 4.79 21.54 23.66
#